data_5e30afb8de3a8a4ed9f7f3cb341a69b0
#
_entry.id   5e30afb8de3a8a4ed9f7f3cb341a69b0
#
_cell.length_a   1.000
_cell.length_b   1.000
_cell.length_c   1.000
_cell.angle_alpha   90.00
_cell.angle_beta   90.00
_cell.angle_gamma   90.00
#
_symmetry.space_group_name_H-M   'P 1'
#
loop_
_entity.id
_entity.type
_entity.pdbx_description
1 polymer ?
#
loop_
_entity_poly.entity_id
_entity_poly.type
_entity_poly.pdbx_seq_one_letter_code
_entity_poly.pdbx_strand_id
1 'polypeptide(L)'
;TVAEFVRKWFAIKNPTKTSTFLQKLQSNPSIRELANNPLLLTLLCLIFEETNLPASRLELYQEGVDILLRKWDAKRNIEREQISQKLSIQHKQELLSHIAFTSFERGDYFLKQQELEQYITNYIERLSSIEDTGFSYAGTAILQSIEAHHGLLIERSRGIYSFSHLSFQEYFTARKIANSPPQILNLTLERLSDRLTTESRWREVTLLTVEMLKNADYMLLLMKQKIDDLLTDSSLKIFLLWVNRKAATASIDEKPATVRAFYYDLALARIFSLFGGTFKLARTLNVNFNRTLEPNLALDLALDRTLSIPEFVNRVADPERTVERVLERALFRARSVEPDLVSELQKMKQQLSKSRTKQQFQQWWRVNGTAWSKQLKQSVQLRRDIGRDWQFTQQQKQLLKQYYDANVLLIESLKASFHVSCEVREKIEHTLLLPANHIQD
;
A
#
# COMPACT_ATOMS: atom_id res chain seq x y z
N THR A 1 1.80 -7.79 22.31
CA THR A 1 0.77 -8.13 21.30
C THR A 1 -0.39 -7.14 21.34
N VAL A 2 -1.17 -7.03 20.23
CA VAL A 2 -2.40 -6.19 20.17
C VAL A 2 -3.33 -6.55 21.34
N ALA A 3 -3.58 -7.83 21.56
CA ALA A 3 -4.46 -8.28 22.64
C ALA A 3 -3.97 -7.89 24.04
N GLU A 4 -2.68 -7.89 24.27
CA GLU A 4 -2.10 -7.48 25.55
C GLU A 4 -2.23 -5.98 25.79
N PHE A 5 -1.99 -5.17 24.74
CA PHE A 5 -2.18 -3.72 24.80
C PHE A 5 -3.66 -3.38 25.13
N VAL A 6 -4.60 -3.98 24.42
CA VAL A 6 -6.03 -3.77 24.62
C VAL A 6 -6.48 -4.17 26.04
N ARG A 7 -5.98 -5.30 26.57
CA ARG A 7 -6.25 -5.70 27.96
C ARG A 7 -5.73 -4.66 28.97
N LYS A 8 -4.50 -4.18 28.81
CA LYS A 8 -3.93 -3.14 29.67
C LYS A 8 -4.69 -1.82 29.59
N TRP A 9 -5.13 -1.46 28.36
CA TRP A 9 -5.87 -0.22 28.12
C TRP A 9 -7.21 -0.19 28.87
N PHE A 10 -8.01 -1.24 28.75
CA PHE A 10 -9.33 -1.31 29.33
C PHE A 10 -9.36 -1.84 30.77
N ALA A 11 -8.27 -2.39 31.30
CA ALA A 11 -8.23 -3.04 32.62
C ALA A 11 -8.74 -2.15 33.76
N ILE A 12 -8.44 -0.85 33.72
CA ILE A 12 -8.74 0.07 34.83
C ILE A 12 -10.14 0.68 34.67
N LYS A 13 -10.55 1.02 33.45
CA LYS A 13 -11.77 1.80 33.21
C LYS A 13 -12.98 0.94 32.88
N ASN A 14 -12.83 -0.10 32.08
CA ASN A 14 -13.96 -0.93 31.62
C ASN A 14 -13.52 -2.30 31.10
N PRO A 15 -13.25 -3.27 32.00
CA PRO A 15 -12.74 -4.59 31.61
C PRO A 15 -13.64 -5.36 30.64
N THR A 16 -14.96 -5.12 30.67
CA THR A 16 -15.95 -5.77 29.80
C THR A 16 -15.81 -5.37 28.34
N LYS A 17 -15.27 -4.17 28.06
CA LYS A 17 -15.02 -3.71 26.69
C LYS A 17 -13.90 -4.48 25.97
N THR A 18 -12.98 -5.11 26.72
CA THR A 18 -11.84 -5.83 26.14
C THR A 18 -12.30 -6.96 25.21
N SER A 19 -13.20 -7.83 25.66
CA SER A 19 -13.69 -8.95 24.86
C SER A 19 -14.46 -8.47 23.63
N THR A 20 -15.32 -7.49 23.79
CA THR A 20 -16.12 -6.92 22.71
C THR A 20 -15.24 -6.24 21.66
N PHE A 21 -14.22 -5.46 22.09
CA PHE A 21 -13.26 -4.83 21.19
C PHE A 21 -12.51 -5.88 20.35
N LEU A 22 -11.94 -6.91 21.01
CA LEU A 22 -11.17 -7.95 20.31
C LEU A 22 -12.06 -8.75 19.34
N GLN A 23 -13.30 -9.05 19.70
CA GLN A 23 -14.26 -9.72 18.82
C GLN A 23 -14.57 -8.87 17.58
N LYS A 24 -14.88 -7.58 17.76
CA LYS A 24 -15.15 -6.65 16.65
C LYS A 24 -13.90 -6.45 15.76
N LEU A 25 -12.71 -6.40 16.35
CA LEU A 25 -11.46 -6.29 15.61
C LEU A 25 -11.19 -7.55 14.76
N GLN A 26 -11.53 -8.73 15.28
CA GLN A 26 -11.40 -9.99 14.51
C GLN A 26 -12.37 -10.08 13.35
N SER A 27 -13.59 -9.56 13.51
CA SER A 27 -14.62 -9.57 12.46
C SER A 27 -14.37 -8.55 11.34
N ASN A 28 -13.49 -7.57 11.54
CA ASN A 28 -13.14 -6.56 10.55
C ASN A 28 -11.67 -6.62 10.14
N PRO A 29 -11.32 -7.32 9.03
CA PRO A 29 -9.92 -7.48 8.58
C PRO A 29 -9.20 -6.17 8.31
N SER A 30 -9.89 -5.17 7.72
CA SER A 30 -9.30 -3.86 7.39
C SER A 30 -8.89 -3.09 8.64
N ILE A 31 -9.77 -3.02 9.64
CA ILE A 31 -9.47 -2.36 10.91
C ILE A 31 -8.43 -3.15 11.72
N ARG A 32 -8.45 -4.47 11.64
CA ARG A 32 -7.43 -5.33 12.27
C ARG A 32 -6.02 -5.08 11.73
N GLU A 33 -5.89 -4.80 10.44
CA GLU A 33 -4.60 -4.42 9.85
C GLU A 33 -4.08 -3.09 10.41
N LEU A 34 -4.95 -2.09 10.60
CA LEU A 34 -4.61 -0.82 11.22
C LEU A 34 -4.12 -0.97 12.68
N ALA A 35 -4.67 -1.93 13.41
CA ALA A 35 -4.28 -2.21 14.80
C ALA A 35 -2.82 -2.72 14.96
N ASN A 36 -2.14 -3.07 13.88
CA ASN A 36 -0.70 -3.39 13.91
C ASN A 36 0.18 -2.15 14.12
N ASN A 37 -0.35 -0.96 13.85
CA ASN A 37 0.33 0.31 14.16
C ASN A 37 -0.06 0.76 15.58
N PRO A 38 0.91 1.00 16.50
CA PRO A 38 0.63 1.37 17.89
C PRO A 38 -0.21 2.64 18.04
N LEU A 39 0.03 3.67 17.20
CA LEU A 39 -0.77 4.90 17.23
C LEU A 39 -2.22 4.61 16.84
N LEU A 40 -2.44 3.91 15.71
CA LEU A 40 -3.78 3.61 15.23
C LEU A 40 -4.52 2.69 16.21
N LEU A 41 -3.83 1.76 16.86
CA LEU A 41 -4.39 0.94 17.94
C LEU A 41 -4.82 1.82 19.13
N THR A 42 -4.02 2.81 19.51
CA THR A 42 -4.35 3.77 20.57
C THR A 42 -5.60 4.57 20.20
N LEU A 43 -5.70 5.08 18.95
CA LEU A 43 -6.88 5.79 18.47
C LEU A 43 -8.12 4.87 18.44
N LEU A 44 -7.98 3.63 17.98
CA LEU A 44 -9.07 2.64 18.03
C LEU A 44 -9.59 2.42 19.45
N CYS A 45 -8.70 2.30 20.42
CA CYS A 45 -9.08 2.17 21.83
C CYS A 45 -9.79 3.43 22.35
N LEU A 46 -9.27 4.62 22.02
CA LEU A 46 -9.87 5.90 22.41
C LEU A 46 -11.30 6.06 21.85
N ILE A 47 -11.47 5.77 20.56
CA ILE A 47 -12.78 5.85 19.90
C ILE A 47 -13.74 4.83 20.54
N PHE A 48 -13.29 3.60 20.74
CA PHE A 48 -14.11 2.54 21.32
C PHE A 48 -14.51 2.80 22.78
N GLU A 49 -13.79 3.68 23.50
CA GLU A 49 -14.24 4.17 24.82
C GLU A 49 -15.57 4.96 24.72
N GLU A 50 -15.79 5.67 23.63
CA GLU A 50 -16.93 6.58 23.46
C GLU A 50 -18.02 6.03 22.53
N THR A 51 -17.60 5.40 21.42
CA THR A 51 -18.47 4.93 20.34
C THR A 51 -18.20 3.49 19.94
N ASN A 52 -18.27 3.18 18.65
CA ASN A 52 -17.94 1.89 18.06
C ASN A 52 -16.59 1.97 17.31
N LEU A 53 -16.09 0.83 16.80
CA LEU A 53 -14.96 0.84 15.88
C LEU A 53 -15.34 1.54 14.58
N PRO A 54 -14.45 2.41 14.03
CA PRO A 54 -14.70 3.10 12.77
C PRO A 54 -14.75 2.10 11.61
N ALA A 55 -15.43 2.47 10.54
CA ALA A 55 -15.57 1.62 9.36
C ALA A 55 -14.36 1.73 8.42
N SER A 56 -13.68 2.88 8.40
CA SER A 56 -12.55 3.15 7.53
C SER A 56 -11.36 3.76 8.27
N ARG A 57 -10.23 3.85 7.56
CA ARG A 57 -9.02 4.52 8.06
C ARG A 57 -9.25 6.03 8.20
N LEU A 58 -9.92 6.63 7.26
CA LEU A 58 -10.25 8.05 7.31
C LEU A 58 -11.12 8.38 8.52
N GLU A 59 -12.17 7.60 8.74
CA GLU A 59 -13.06 7.74 9.90
C GLU A 59 -12.28 7.60 11.22
N LEU A 60 -11.33 6.65 11.29
CA LEU A 60 -10.43 6.49 12.43
C LEU A 60 -9.66 7.78 12.75
N TYR A 61 -9.07 8.43 11.73
CA TYR A 61 -8.35 9.68 11.95
C TYR A 61 -9.29 10.82 12.30
N GLN A 62 -10.44 10.94 11.63
CA GLN A 62 -11.42 12.00 11.87
C GLN A 62 -11.94 11.94 13.31
N GLU A 63 -12.47 10.79 13.71
CA GLU A 63 -12.99 10.60 15.08
C GLU A 63 -11.89 10.70 16.14
N GLY A 64 -10.73 10.09 15.89
CA GLY A 64 -9.61 10.13 16.82
C GLY A 64 -9.08 11.54 17.05
N VAL A 65 -8.91 12.33 15.99
CA VAL A 65 -8.52 13.75 16.08
C VAL A 65 -9.61 14.57 16.79
N ASP A 66 -10.88 14.36 16.47
CA ASP A 66 -11.98 15.05 17.12
C ASP A 66 -12.03 14.76 18.62
N ILE A 67 -11.84 13.51 19.03
CA ILE A 67 -11.77 13.14 20.46
C ILE A 67 -10.57 13.81 21.12
N LEU A 68 -9.41 13.80 20.48
CA LEU A 68 -8.23 14.49 21.00
C LEU A 68 -8.45 15.99 21.17
N LEU A 69 -9.12 16.63 20.22
CA LEU A 69 -9.41 18.06 20.28
C LEU A 69 -10.51 18.41 21.32
N ARG A 70 -11.52 17.54 21.54
CA ARG A 70 -12.62 17.75 22.51
C ARG A 70 -12.26 17.40 23.94
N LYS A 71 -11.60 16.25 24.18
CA LYS A 71 -11.27 15.79 25.55
C LYS A 71 -10.39 16.77 26.30
N TRP A 72 -9.63 17.57 25.61
CA TRP A 72 -8.74 18.54 26.21
C TRP A 72 -9.43 19.85 26.54
N ASP A 73 -10.40 20.28 25.73
CA ASP A 73 -11.21 21.47 26.03
C ASP A 73 -12.03 21.27 27.32
N ALA A 74 -12.38 20.03 27.67
CA ALA A 74 -13.21 19.70 28.84
C ALA A 74 -12.44 19.57 30.17
N LYS A 75 -11.10 19.42 30.16
CA LYS A 75 -10.35 19.03 31.37
C LYS A 75 -9.76 20.17 32.21
N ARG A 76 -9.79 21.44 31.79
CA ARG A 76 -9.18 22.54 32.54
C ARG A 76 -10.01 23.81 32.58
N ASN A 77 -10.59 24.06 33.74
CA ASN A 77 -11.06 25.39 34.22
C ASN A 77 -9.84 26.26 34.63
N ILE A 78 -9.09 26.82 33.67
CA ILE A 78 -7.98 27.74 34.02
C ILE A 78 -8.16 29.06 33.25
N GLU A 79 -8.25 30.15 34.00
CA GLU A 79 -8.56 31.53 33.59
C GLU A 79 -7.62 32.19 32.56
N ARG A 80 -6.52 31.54 32.15
CA ARG A 80 -5.54 32.11 31.17
C ARG A 80 -5.80 31.72 29.72
N GLU A 81 -6.87 31.00 29.40
CA GLU A 81 -7.07 30.37 28.07
C GLU A 81 -8.12 31.07 27.19
N GLN A 82 -8.43 32.35 27.42
CA GLN A 82 -9.51 33.02 26.67
C GLN A 82 -9.33 33.05 25.16
N ILE A 83 -8.09 32.99 24.64
CA ILE A 83 -7.80 33.06 23.19
C ILE A 83 -7.90 31.68 22.54
N SER A 84 -7.40 30.62 23.17
CA SER A 84 -7.47 29.25 22.63
C SER A 84 -8.89 28.68 22.65
N GLN A 85 -9.71 29.10 23.62
CA GLN A 85 -11.14 28.78 23.71
C GLN A 85 -11.99 29.45 22.63
N LYS A 86 -11.53 30.59 22.06
CA LYS A 86 -12.21 31.26 20.95
C LYS A 86 -12.03 30.56 19.61
N LEU A 87 -11.02 29.69 19.45
CA LEU A 87 -10.83 28.90 18.25
C LEU A 87 -11.72 27.65 18.27
N SER A 88 -12.67 27.59 17.34
CA SER A 88 -13.48 26.37 17.15
C SER A 88 -12.60 25.17 16.80
N ILE A 89 -13.11 23.95 17.03
CA ILE A 89 -12.43 22.70 16.62
C ILE A 89 -12.08 22.74 15.12
N GLN A 90 -12.98 23.29 14.30
CA GLN A 90 -12.73 23.46 12.86
C GLN A 90 -11.53 24.36 12.59
N HIS A 91 -11.42 25.54 13.23
CA HIS A 91 -10.28 26.44 13.07
C HIS A 91 -8.97 25.79 13.55
N LYS A 92 -8.99 25.02 14.65
CA LYS A 92 -7.83 24.26 15.13
C LYS A 92 -7.38 23.21 14.09
N GLN A 93 -8.32 22.49 13.49
CA GLN A 93 -8.02 21.53 12.42
C GLN A 93 -7.48 22.21 11.16
N GLU A 94 -8.01 23.36 10.77
CA GLU A 94 -7.53 24.13 9.62
C GLU A 94 -6.12 24.68 9.84
N LEU A 95 -5.82 25.20 11.04
CA LEU A 95 -4.49 25.63 11.43
C LEU A 95 -3.48 24.47 11.39
N LEU A 96 -3.80 23.34 12.02
CA LEU A 96 -2.96 22.14 12.00
C LEU A 96 -2.76 21.62 10.57
N SER A 97 -3.80 21.70 9.72
CA SER A 97 -3.72 21.30 8.32
C SER A 97 -2.79 22.22 7.52
N HIS A 98 -2.78 23.53 7.81
CA HIS A 98 -1.88 24.49 7.19
C HIS A 98 -0.43 24.24 7.60
N ILE A 99 -0.16 24.06 8.88
CA ILE A 99 1.17 23.75 9.41
C ILE A 99 1.69 22.44 8.79
N ALA A 100 0.85 21.38 8.82
CA ALA A 100 1.21 20.08 8.28
C ALA A 100 1.56 20.13 6.80
N PHE A 101 0.70 20.72 5.98
CA PHE A 101 0.92 20.82 4.53
C PHE A 101 2.20 21.58 4.21
N THR A 102 2.41 22.77 4.81
CA THR A 102 3.57 23.61 4.53
C THR A 102 4.88 22.93 4.93
N SER A 103 4.91 22.30 6.10
CA SER A 103 6.09 21.57 6.57
C SER A 103 6.33 20.28 5.78
N PHE A 104 5.26 19.52 5.48
CA PHE A 104 5.38 18.28 4.72
C PHE A 104 5.88 18.52 3.28
N GLU A 105 5.42 19.57 2.60
CA GLU A 105 5.92 19.93 1.27
C GLU A 105 7.43 20.13 1.25
N ARG A 106 7.97 20.79 2.28
CA ARG A 106 9.42 21.05 2.43
C ARG A 106 10.21 19.83 2.92
N GLY A 107 9.53 18.79 3.42
CA GLY A 107 10.16 17.63 4.05
C GLY A 107 10.61 17.93 5.48
N ASP A 108 10.06 18.93 6.13
CA ASP A 108 10.39 19.36 7.47
C ASP A 108 9.53 18.60 8.47
N TYR A 109 10.15 17.70 9.22
CA TYR A 109 9.50 16.94 10.29
C TYR A 109 9.71 17.60 11.66
N PHE A 110 10.70 18.49 11.77
CA PHE A 110 11.04 19.24 12.96
C PHE A 110 10.93 20.74 12.66
N LEU A 111 10.14 21.45 13.45
CA LEU A 111 9.77 22.84 13.22
C LEU A 111 10.32 23.71 14.36
N LYS A 112 10.89 24.86 14.05
CA LYS A 112 11.32 25.82 15.06
C LYS A 112 10.11 26.51 15.69
N GLN A 113 10.17 26.76 16.99
CA GLN A 113 9.11 27.44 17.75
C GLN A 113 8.72 28.77 17.09
N GLN A 114 9.68 29.61 16.73
CA GLN A 114 9.42 30.89 16.07
C GLN A 114 8.63 30.76 14.75
N GLU A 115 8.93 29.72 13.99
CA GLU A 115 8.24 29.46 12.73
C GLU A 115 6.79 29.02 12.96
N LEU A 116 6.56 28.17 13.96
CA LEU A 116 5.20 27.77 14.35
C LEU A 116 4.38 28.94 14.88
N GLU A 117 4.98 29.76 15.74
CA GLU A 117 4.34 30.96 16.26
C GLU A 117 3.96 31.92 15.13
N GLN A 118 4.81 32.07 14.12
CA GLN A 118 4.52 32.88 12.93
C GLN A 118 3.36 32.31 12.12
N TYR A 119 3.32 30.99 11.90
CA TYR A 119 2.18 30.35 11.20
C TYR A 119 0.87 30.57 11.96
N ILE A 120 0.90 30.41 13.27
CA ILE A 120 -0.29 30.59 14.12
C ILE A 120 -0.74 32.06 14.06
N THR A 121 0.18 33.00 14.22
CA THR A 121 -0.12 34.45 14.18
C THR A 121 -0.71 34.85 12.82
N ASN A 122 -0.08 34.47 11.73
CA ASN A 122 -0.58 34.75 10.37
C ASN A 122 -1.97 34.16 10.10
N TYR A 123 -2.24 32.97 10.67
CA TYR A 123 -3.55 32.34 10.53
C TYR A 123 -4.64 33.10 11.30
N ILE A 124 -4.33 33.53 12.52
CA ILE A 124 -5.27 34.29 13.37
C ILE A 124 -5.56 35.67 12.77
N GLU A 125 -4.55 36.38 12.28
CA GLU A 125 -4.71 37.67 11.61
C GLU A 125 -5.66 37.59 10.41
N ARG A 126 -5.66 36.48 9.69
CA ARG A 126 -6.60 36.22 8.58
C ARG A 126 -8.04 35.95 9.04
N LEU A 127 -8.20 35.38 10.23
CA LEU A 127 -9.53 35.14 10.82
C LEU A 127 -10.12 36.41 11.42
N SER A 128 -9.27 37.24 12.03
CA SER A 128 -9.67 38.50 12.66
C SER A 128 -9.69 39.62 11.60
N SER A 129 -10.71 39.65 10.76
CA SER A 129 -10.95 40.77 9.84
C SER A 129 -11.39 42.07 10.52
N ILE A 130 -11.35 42.19 11.86
CA ILE A 130 -11.82 43.37 12.63
C ILE A 130 -10.96 43.59 13.89
N GLU A 131 -10.28 44.73 13.92
CA GLU A 131 -9.93 45.60 15.04
C GLU A 131 -9.80 45.05 16.47
N ASP A 132 -8.86 44.13 16.74
CA ASP A 132 -8.45 43.88 18.11
C ASP A 132 -6.92 43.78 18.19
N THR A 133 -6.31 44.87 18.65
CA THR A 133 -4.85 45.08 18.76
C THR A 133 -4.15 44.24 19.84
N GLY A 134 -4.85 43.22 20.37
CA GLY A 134 -4.36 42.34 21.44
C GLY A 134 -3.65 41.06 20.99
N PHE A 135 -3.52 40.79 19.70
CA PHE A 135 -3.13 39.47 19.17
C PHE A 135 -1.61 39.21 19.04
N SER A 136 -0.75 40.17 19.34
CA SER A 136 0.71 40.01 19.17
C SER A 136 1.33 38.89 20.04
N TYR A 137 0.69 38.50 21.13
CA TYR A 137 1.12 37.39 22.03
C TYR A 137 0.34 36.09 21.82
N ALA A 138 -0.58 36.06 20.86
CA ALA A 138 -1.48 34.93 20.68
C ALA A 138 -0.76 33.68 20.16
N GLY A 139 0.27 33.81 19.35
CA GLY A 139 0.98 32.70 18.73
C GLY A 139 1.58 31.76 19.76
N THR A 140 2.36 32.29 20.73
CA THR A 140 2.99 31.48 21.79
C THR A 140 1.95 30.84 22.69
N ALA A 141 0.91 31.56 23.12
CA ALA A 141 -0.13 31.02 23.99
C ALA A 141 -0.92 29.89 23.34
N ILE A 142 -1.22 30.03 22.03
CA ILE A 142 -1.92 28.99 21.26
C ILE A 142 -1.03 27.79 21.04
N LEU A 143 0.27 27.98 20.69
CA LEU A 143 1.21 26.88 20.55
C LEU A 143 1.31 26.05 21.84
N GLN A 144 1.49 26.74 23.00
CA GLN A 144 1.52 26.12 24.30
C GLN A 144 0.19 25.38 24.62
N SER A 145 -0.93 25.94 24.22
CA SER A 145 -2.24 25.30 24.39
C SER A 145 -2.34 24.04 23.52
N ILE A 146 -1.93 24.09 22.26
CA ILE A 146 -1.91 22.92 21.35
C ILE A 146 -0.99 21.83 21.92
N GLU A 147 0.19 22.18 22.38
CA GLU A 147 1.13 21.24 22.98
C GLU A 147 0.55 20.60 24.25
N ALA A 148 0.17 21.45 25.21
CA ALA A 148 -0.28 21.00 26.53
C ALA A 148 -1.57 20.19 26.50
N HIS A 149 -2.44 20.45 25.53
CA HIS A 149 -3.80 19.94 25.54
C HIS A 149 -4.10 18.86 24.50
N HIS A 150 -3.52 18.93 23.31
CA HIS A 150 -3.93 18.03 22.24
C HIS A 150 -2.96 16.87 21.98
N GLY A 151 -1.67 17.01 22.39
CA GLY A 151 -0.66 15.99 22.11
C GLY A 151 -0.46 15.70 20.62
N LEU A 152 -0.94 16.60 19.75
CA LEU A 152 -0.79 16.49 18.30
C LEU A 152 0.51 17.13 17.82
N LEU A 153 0.87 18.29 18.39
CA LEU A 153 2.20 18.89 18.28
C LEU A 153 2.87 18.81 19.65
N ILE A 154 4.13 18.41 19.68
CA ILE A 154 4.91 18.23 20.91
C ILE A 154 6.29 18.84 20.77
N GLU A 155 6.80 19.44 21.83
CA GLU A 155 8.19 19.87 21.92
C GLU A 155 9.10 18.63 22.09
N ARG A 156 10.03 18.43 21.16
CA ARG A 156 11.00 17.32 21.18
C ARG A 156 12.29 17.70 21.91
N SER A 157 12.68 18.95 21.74
CA SER A 157 13.78 19.59 22.43
C SER A 157 13.50 21.07 22.48
N ARG A 158 14.23 21.82 23.32
CA ARG A 158 13.97 23.25 23.55
C ARG A 158 13.79 24.04 22.25
N GLY A 159 12.60 24.55 22.01
CA GLY A 159 12.23 25.35 20.85
C GLY A 159 12.12 24.56 19.54
N ILE A 160 12.09 23.23 19.57
CA ILE A 160 11.92 22.35 18.40
C ILE A 160 10.69 21.46 18.60
N TYR A 161 9.76 21.59 17.70
CA TYR A 161 8.46 20.91 17.69
C TYR A 161 8.35 19.90 16.56
N SER A 162 7.49 18.92 16.72
CA SER A 162 7.04 18.03 15.64
C SER A 162 5.59 17.61 15.86
N PHE A 163 4.94 17.11 14.83
CA PHE A 163 3.77 16.29 15.06
C PHE A 163 4.16 15.10 15.95
N SER A 164 3.30 14.73 16.89
CA SER A 164 3.57 13.62 17.82
C SER A 164 3.80 12.30 17.09
N HIS A 165 3.17 12.15 15.93
CA HIS A 165 3.37 11.06 14.98
C HIS A 165 3.27 11.56 13.55
N LEU A 166 4.09 11.00 12.64
CA LEU A 166 4.10 11.35 11.22
C LEU A 166 2.70 11.20 10.59
N SER A 167 1.95 10.18 10.98
CA SER A 167 0.61 9.94 10.44
C SER A 167 -0.39 11.07 10.71
N PHE A 168 -0.22 11.87 11.76
CA PHE A 168 -1.02 13.08 11.94
C PHE A 168 -0.62 14.18 10.96
N GLN A 169 0.68 14.35 10.70
CA GLN A 169 1.15 15.28 9.68
C GLN A 169 0.63 14.88 8.29
N GLU A 170 0.67 13.58 7.95
CA GLU A 170 0.12 13.04 6.71
C GLU A 170 -1.39 13.27 6.60
N TYR A 171 -2.14 12.99 7.66
CA TYR A 171 -3.59 13.20 7.72
C TYR A 171 -3.97 14.67 7.52
N PHE A 172 -3.34 15.59 8.28
CA PHE A 172 -3.64 17.01 8.17
C PHE A 172 -3.17 17.59 6.82
N THR A 173 -2.11 17.06 6.24
CA THR A 173 -1.66 17.40 4.87
C THR A 173 -2.72 16.99 3.85
N ALA A 174 -3.20 15.77 3.90
CA ALA A 174 -4.27 15.28 3.03
C ALA A 174 -5.56 16.10 3.18
N ARG A 175 -5.92 16.41 4.43
CA ARG A 175 -7.08 17.26 4.75
C ARG A 175 -6.95 18.65 4.15
N LYS A 176 -5.75 19.26 4.18
CA LYS A 176 -5.50 20.56 3.55
C LYS A 176 -5.70 20.51 2.04
N ILE A 177 -5.20 19.46 1.39
CA ILE A 177 -5.36 19.26 -0.05
C ILE A 177 -6.84 19.08 -0.41
N ALA A 178 -7.52 18.13 0.23
CA ALA A 178 -8.91 17.78 -0.09
C ALA A 178 -9.91 18.93 0.15
N ASN A 179 -9.63 19.81 1.12
CA ASN A 179 -10.46 20.98 1.44
C ASN A 179 -10.01 22.27 0.72
N SER A 180 -9.09 22.18 -0.24
CA SER A 180 -8.67 23.35 -1.03
C SER A 180 -9.78 23.83 -1.96
N PRO A 181 -9.88 25.14 -2.26
CA PRO A 181 -10.81 25.64 -3.26
C PRO A 181 -10.59 24.95 -4.63
N PRO A 182 -11.64 24.77 -5.45
CA PRO A 182 -11.55 23.98 -6.70
C PRO A 182 -10.42 24.43 -7.64
N GLN A 183 -10.14 25.74 -7.73
CA GLN A 183 -9.10 26.30 -8.59
C GLN A 183 -7.69 25.89 -8.15
N ILE A 184 -7.47 25.76 -6.85
CA ILE A 184 -6.20 25.34 -6.25
C ILE A 184 -6.11 23.82 -6.16
N LEU A 185 -7.24 23.16 -5.93
CA LEU A 185 -7.32 21.72 -5.77
C LEU A 185 -6.73 20.99 -6.98
N ASN A 186 -7.18 21.29 -8.20
CA ASN A 186 -6.71 20.62 -9.40
C ASN A 186 -5.20 20.73 -9.58
N LEU A 187 -4.64 21.93 -9.43
CA LEU A 187 -3.18 22.15 -9.49
C LEU A 187 -2.42 21.37 -8.41
N THR A 188 -3.01 21.26 -7.22
CA THR A 188 -2.39 20.51 -6.12
C THR A 188 -2.46 19.01 -6.37
N LEU A 189 -3.56 18.50 -6.94
CA LEU A 189 -3.71 17.11 -7.33
C LEU A 189 -2.74 16.73 -8.47
N GLU A 190 -2.52 17.62 -9.44
CA GLU A 190 -1.50 17.45 -10.48
C GLU A 190 -0.10 17.29 -9.87
N ARG A 191 0.30 18.23 -8.99
CA ARG A 191 1.58 18.16 -8.29
C ARG A 191 1.70 16.89 -7.42
N LEU A 192 0.63 16.48 -6.75
CA LEU A 192 0.60 15.27 -5.96
C LEU A 192 0.79 14.05 -6.86
N SER A 193 0.13 13.99 -8.01
CA SER A 193 0.29 12.88 -8.96
C SER A 193 1.69 12.80 -9.56
N ASP A 194 2.38 13.92 -9.80
CA ASP A 194 3.77 13.93 -10.25
C ASP A 194 4.74 13.32 -9.21
N ARG A 195 4.42 13.49 -7.92
CA ARG A 195 5.26 12.98 -6.81
C ARG A 195 5.04 11.50 -6.51
N LEU A 196 3.95 10.89 -6.97
CA LEU A 196 3.62 9.48 -6.70
C LEU A 196 4.72 8.52 -7.12
N THR A 197 5.38 8.81 -8.20
CA THR A 197 6.39 7.95 -8.80
C THR A 197 7.81 8.24 -8.31
N THR A 198 8.01 9.40 -7.70
CA THR A 198 9.34 9.89 -7.30
C THR A 198 9.57 9.92 -5.79
N GLU A 199 8.51 10.16 -5.01
CA GLU A 199 8.61 10.39 -3.57
C GLU A 199 7.66 9.49 -2.76
N SER A 200 8.15 8.36 -2.28
CA SER A 200 7.37 7.37 -1.50
C SER A 200 6.68 7.93 -0.25
N ARG A 201 7.18 9.05 0.31
CA ARG A 201 6.57 9.71 1.47
C ARG A 201 5.15 10.23 1.22
N TRP A 202 4.81 10.56 -0.05
CA TRP A 202 3.48 11.04 -0.42
C TRP A 202 2.42 9.95 -0.53
N ARG A 203 2.82 8.69 -0.43
CA ARG A 203 1.90 7.54 -0.57
C ARG A 203 0.69 7.62 0.37
N GLU A 204 0.95 7.85 1.65
CA GLU A 204 -0.10 7.93 2.67
C GLU A 204 -0.99 9.16 2.50
N VAL A 205 -0.37 10.31 2.22
CA VAL A 205 -1.10 11.55 1.91
C VAL A 205 -2.02 11.34 0.71
N THR A 206 -1.56 10.66 -0.33
CA THR A 206 -2.38 10.36 -1.52
C THR A 206 -3.59 9.50 -1.20
N LEU A 207 -3.40 8.40 -0.46
CA LEU A 207 -4.50 7.52 -0.06
C LEU A 207 -5.56 8.28 0.73
N LEU A 208 -5.13 9.04 1.75
CA LEU A 208 -6.03 9.83 2.57
C LEU A 208 -6.71 10.96 1.77
N THR A 209 -5.98 11.61 0.85
CA THR A 209 -6.55 12.65 -0.02
C THR A 209 -7.67 12.07 -0.88
N VAL A 210 -7.42 10.95 -1.58
CA VAL A 210 -8.41 10.30 -2.45
C VAL A 210 -9.64 9.86 -1.64
N GLU A 211 -9.45 9.34 -0.43
CA GLU A 211 -10.55 8.94 0.47
C GLU A 211 -11.39 10.15 0.94
N MET A 212 -10.77 11.33 1.10
CA MET A 212 -11.44 12.58 1.53
C MET A 212 -12.13 13.33 0.40
N LEU A 213 -11.76 13.09 -0.87
CA LEU A 213 -12.35 13.82 -2.00
C LEU A 213 -13.81 13.48 -2.17
N LYS A 214 -14.66 14.51 -2.40
CA LYS A 214 -16.09 14.35 -2.75
C LYS A 214 -16.31 13.73 -4.13
N ASN A 215 -15.34 13.82 -5.01
CA ASN A 215 -15.23 13.13 -6.29
C ASN A 215 -13.75 12.85 -6.54
N ALA A 216 -13.39 11.57 -6.64
CA ALA A 216 -12.01 11.14 -6.82
C ALA A 216 -11.65 10.86 -8.29
N ASP A 217 -12.60 10.96 -9.22
CA ASP A 217 -12.43 10.58 -10.62
C ASP A 217 -11.22 11.28 -11.26
N TYR A 218 -11.14 12.59 -11.11
CA TYR A 218 -10.06 13.38 -11.70
C TYR A 218 -8.69 12.94 -11.18
N MET A 219 -8.54 12.78 -9.85
CA MET A 219 -7.27 12.35 -9.25
C MET A 219 -6.87 10.95 -9.70
N LEU A 220 -7.80 10.01 -9.72
CA LEU A 220 -7.54 8.62 -10.12
C LEU A 220 -7.15 8.52 -11.60
N LEU A 221 -7.77 9.31 -12.47
CA LEU A 221 -7.40 9.39 -13.89
C LEU A 221 -6.02 10.02 -14.08
N LEU A 222 -5.69 11.08 -13.35
CA LEU A 222 -4.35 11.65 -13.34
C LEU A 222 -3.28 10.66 -12.89
N MET A 223 -3.55 9.94 -11.79
CA MET A 223 -2.65 8.87 -11.31
C MET A 223 -2.43 7.84 -12.42
N LYS A 224 -3.51 7.36 -13.04
CA LYS A 224 -3.42 6.37 -14.14
C LYS A 224 -2.57 6.89 -15.29
N GLN A 225 -2.81 8.12 -15.74
CA GLN A 225 -2.04 8.74 -16.83
C GLN A 225 -0.55 8.83 -16.47
N LYS A 226 -0.20 9.37 -15.30
CA LYS A 226 1.20 9.49 -14.85
C LYS A 226 1.91 8.14 -14.72
N ILE A 227 1.17 7.10 -14.33
CA ILE A 227 1.69 5.74 -14.25
C ILE A 227 1.96 5.18 -15.66
N ASP A 228 1.04 5.38 -16.60
CA ASP A 228 1.21 4.92 -17.98
C ASP A 228 2.39 5.61 -18.67
N ASP A 229 2.62 6.89 -18.38
CA ASP A 229 3.73 7.68 -18.91
C ASP A 229 5.12 7.19 -18.43
N LEU A 230 5.20 6.39 -17.36
CA LEU A 230 6.48 5.80 -16.89
C LEU A 230 7.08 4.81 -17.87
N LEU A 231 6.27 4.07 -18.62
CA LEU A 231 6.74 2.98 -19.46
C LEU A 231 6.77 3.37 -20.95
N THR A 232 7.69 4.27 -21.29
CA THR A 232 7.94 4.69 -22.69
C THR A 232 8.93 3.77 -23.43
N ASP A 233 9.78 3.03 -22.69
CA ASP A 233 10.80 2.12 -23.23
C ASP A 233 10.16 0.95 -23.98
N SER A 234 10.70 0.64 -25.19
CA SER A 234 10.19 -0.42 -26.08
C SER A 234 10.27 -1.81 -25.45
N SER A 235 11.34 -2.11 -24.71
CA SER A 235 11.51 -3.42 -24.04
C SER A 235 10.48 -3.62 -22.94
N LEU A 236 10.16 -2.54 -22.21
CA LEU A 236 9.14 -2.57 -21.15
C LEU A 236 7.73 -2.67 -21.76
N LYS A 237 7.47 -2.05 -22.91
CA LYS A 237 6.23 -2.23 -23.67
C LYS A 237 6.05 -3.68 -24.13
N ILE A 238 7.11 -4.31 -24.67
CA ILE A 238 7.09 -5.74 -25.06
C ILE A 238 6.78 -6.63 -23.85
N PHE A 239 7.30 -6.29 -22.67
CA PHE A 239 6.97 -7.00 -21.44
C PHE A 239 5.48 -6.89 -21.09
N LEU A 240 4.88 -5.68 -21.14
CA LEU A 240 3.43 -5.50 -20.92
C LEU A 240 2.57 -6.21 -21.98
N LEU A 241 3.00 -6.22 -23.24
CA LEU A 241 2.33 -6.99 -24.30
C LEU A 241 2.34 -8.49 -24.00
N TRP A 242 3.45 -9.02 -23.48
CA TRP A 242 3.52 -10.40 -23.03
C TRP A 242 2.56 -10.66 -21.86
N VAL A 243 2.52 -9.77 -20.86
CA VAL A 243 1.58 -9.86 -19.72
C VAL A 243 0.13 -9.91 -20.22
N ASN A 244 -0.23 -9.02 -21.14
CA ASN A 244 -1.59 -8.96 -21.71
C ASN A 244 -1.94 -10.22 -22.50
N ARG A 245 -1.02 -10.71 -23.37
CA ARG A 245 -1.20 -11.94 -24.13
C ARG A 245 -1.38 -13.16 -23.23
N LYS A 246 -0.60 -13.25 -22.14
CA LYS A 246 -0.76 -14.31 -21.15
C LYS A 246 -2.12 -14.23 -20.45
N ALA A 247 -2.59 -13.03 -20.15
CA ALA A 247 -3.90 -12.85 -19.53
C ALA A 247 -5.05 -13.32 -20.43
N ALA A 248 -4.90 -13.18 -21.75
CA ALA A 248 -5.90 -13.64 -22.71
C ALA A 248 -6.02 -15.18 -22.81
N THR A 249 -5.08 -15.94 -22.25
CA THR A 249 -5.13 -17.41 -22.22
C THR A 249 -5.86 -17.98 -20.99
N ALA A 250 -6.25 -17.14 -20.04
CA ALA A 250 -7.01 -17.55 -18.85
C ALA A 250 -8.51 -17.69 -19.17
N SER A 251 -9.23 -18.41 -18.30
CA SER A 251 -10.67 -18.59 -18.46
C SER A 251 -11.45 -17.30 -18.19
N ILE A 252 -12.67 -17.23 -18.69
CA ILE A 252 -13.56 -16.06 -18.69
C ILE A 252 -14.00 -15.65 -17.26
N ASP A 253 -13.86 -16.54 -16.27
CA ASP A 253 -14.37 -16.32 -14.91
C ASP A 253 -13.56 -15.32 -14.08
N GLU A 254 -12.31 -15.02 -14.48
CA GLU A 254 -11.44 -14.07 -13.76
C GLU A 254 -11.37 -12.72 -14.48
N LYS A 255 -11.38 -11.64 -13.70
CA LYS A 255 -11.20 -10.29 -14.26
C LYS A 255 -9.85 -10.19 -14.98
N PRO A 256 -9.80 -9.73 -16.24
CA PRO A 256 -8.56 -9.63 -17.01
C PRO A 256 -7.45 -8.84 -16.29
N ALA A 257 -7.80 -7.79 -15.55
CA ALA A 257 -6.85 -7.01 -14.75
C ALA A 257 -6.17 -7.87 -13.67
N THR A 258 -6.92 -8.75 -13.00
CA THR A 258 -6.38 -9.64 -11.96
C THR A 258 -5.40 -10.64 -12.56
N VAL A 259 -5.72 -11.16 -13.74
CA VAL A 259 -4.85 -12.11 -14.46
C VAL A 259 -3.58 -11.40 -14.96
N ARG A 260 -3.69 -10.18 -15.52
CA ARG A 260 -2.51 -9.37 -15.88
C ARG A 260 -1.63 -9.11 -14.66
N ALA A 261 -2.23 -8.75 -13.53
CA ALA A 261 -1.51 -8.54 -12.28
C ALA A 261 -0.79 -9.80 -11.81
N PHE A 262 -1.40 -10.98 -11.94
CA PHE A 262 -0.77 -12.25 -11.61
C PHE A 262 0.48 -12.51 -12.45
N TYR A 263 0.42 -12.38 -13.77
CA TYR A 263 1.57 -12.60 -14.63
C TYR A 263 2.66 -11.53 -14.44
N TYR A 264 2.25 -10.31 -14.14
CA TYR A 264 3.19 -9.25 -13.77
C TYR A 264 3.92 -9.58 -12.46
N ASP A 265 3.19 -9.94 -11.41
CA ASP A 265 3.73 -10.38 -10.12
C ASP A 265 4.69 -11.57 -10.26
N LEU A 266 4.30 -12.56 -11.08
CA LEU A 266 5.08 -13.78 -11.36
C LEU A 266 6.43 -13.42 -12.01
N ALA A 267 6.39 -12.56 -13.03
CA ALA A 267 7.59 -12.15 -13.74
C ALA A 267 8.50 -11.28 -12.87
N LEU A 268 7.95 -10.33 -12.09
CA LEU A 268 8.73 -9.50 -11.18
C LEU A 268 9.46 -10.33 -10.12
N ALA A 269 8.79 -11.33 -9.53
CA ALA A 269 9.42 -12.22 -8.56
C ALA A 269 10.72 -12.84 -9.14
N ARG A 270 10.70 -13.19 -10.41
CA ARG A 270 11.84 -13.76 -11.14
C ARG A 270 12.89 -12.71 -11.48
N ILE A 271 12.49 -11.56 -12.03
CA ILE A 271 13.39 -10.45 -12.40
C ILE A 271 14.20 -9.96 -11.19
N PHE A 272 13.58 -9.95 -10.00
CA PHE A 272 14.22 -9.52 -8.75
C PHE A 272 14.71 -10.66 -7.86
N SER A 273 14.64 -11.91 -8.34
CA SER A 273 15.01 -13.12 -7.56
C SER A 273 14.30 -13.20 -6.21
N LEU A 274 13.04 -12.78 -6.16
CA LEU A 274 12.19 -12.82 -4.97
C LEU A 274 11.48 -14.18 -4.91
N PHE A 275 12.00 -15.10 -4.10
CA PHE A 275 11.39 -16.41 -3.91
C PHE A 275 10.02 -16.29 -3.22
N GLY A 276 9.00 -16.89 -3.84
CA GLY A 276 7.65 -16.92 -3.29
C GLY A 276 6.92 -15.58 -3.38
N GLY A 277 6.97 -14.95 -4.55
CA GLY A 277 6.34 -13.65 -4.82
C GLY A 277 5.00 -13.45 -4.10
N THR A 278 4.81 -12.27 -3.53
CA THR A 278 3.66 -11.98 -2.65
C THR A 278 2.35 -11.86 -3.41
N PHE A 279 2.37 -11.82 -4.75
CA PHE A 279 1.20 -11.53 -5.60
C PHE A 279 0.39 -10.34 -5.06
N LYS A 280 1.11 -9.28 -4.66
CA LYS A 280 0.51 -8.16 -3.96
C LYS A 280 -0.50 -7.43 -4.84
N LEU A 281 -0.17 -7.18 -6.12
CA LEU A 281 -1.05 -6.47 -7.03
C LEU A 281 -2.30 -7.30 -7.35
N ALA A 282 -2.14 -8.59 -7.66
CA ALA A 282 -3.27 -9.50 -7.89
C ALA A 282 -4.19 -9.61 -6.67
N ARG A 283 -3.63 -9.70 -5.46
CA ARG A 283 -4.40 -9.71 -4.20
C ARG A 283 -5.07 -8.38 -3.91
N THR A 284 -4.42 -7.27 -4.25
CA THR A 284 -5.04 -5.96 -4.10
C THR A 284 -6.26 -5.84 -5.01
N LEU A 285 -6.26 -6.43 -6.19
CA LEU A 285 -7.43 -6.49 -7.07
C LEU A 285 -8.50 -7.46 -6.56
N ASN A 286 -8.11 -8.68 -6.19
CA ASN A 286 -9.01 -9.73 -5.71
C ASN A 286 -8.47 -10.36 -4.41
N VAL A 287 -9.09 -10.07 -3.28
CA VAL A 287 -8.67 -10.56 -1.94
C VAL A 287 -8.71 -12.10 -1.86
N ASN A 288 -9.59 -12.74 -2.62
CA ASN A 288 -9.74 -14.20 -2.64
C ASN A 288 -8.86 -14.89 -3.69
N PHE A 289 -8.07 -14.14 -4.45
CA PHE A 289 -7.29 -14.64 -5.59
C PHE A 289 -6.48 -15.91 -5.28
N ASN A 290 -5.89 -16.03 -4.10
CA ASN A 290 -5.08 -17.20 -3.74
C ASN A 290 -5.88 -18.41 -3.24
N ARG A 291 -7.16 -18.29 -2.96
CA ARG A 291 -7.96 -19.39 -2.40
C ARG A 291 -8.42 -20.37 -3.47
N THR A 292 -8.74 -19.86 -4.65
CA THR A 292 -9.23 -20.63 -5.79
C THR A 292 -8.56 -20.10 -7.07
N LEU A 293 -7.29 -20.50 -7.29
CA LEU A 293 -6.64 -20.18 -8.57
C LEU A 293 -7.28 -21.02 -9.68
N GLU A 294 -7.63 -20.35 -10.76
CA GLU A 294 -8.03 -20.97 -12.01
C GLU A 294 -6.95 -21.96 -12.49
N PRO A 295 -7.32 -23.10 -13.12
CA PRO A 295 -6.40 -24.18 -13.45
C PRO A 295 -5.15 -23.77 -14.23
N ASN A 296 -5.28 -22.86 -15.22
CA ASN A 296 -4.14 -22.36 -16.02
C ASN A 296 -3.16 -21.55 -15.15
N LEU A 297 -3.68 -20.66 -14.30
CA LEU A 297 -2.85 -19.86 -13.39
C LEU A 297 -2.17 -20.74 -12.34
N ALA A 298 -2.91 -21.75 -11.84
CA ALA A 298 -2.36 -22.71 -10.88
C ALA A 298 -1.24 -23.57 -11.48
N LEU A 299 -1.37 -23.95 -12.77
CA LEU A 299 -0.31 -24.65 -13.51
C LEU A 299 0.89 -23.73 -13.71
N ASP A 300 0.69 -22.52 -14.22
CA ASP A 300 1.79 -21.58 -14.51
C ASP A 300 2.56 -21.21 -13.23
N LEU A 301 1.87 -21.04 -12.09
CA LEU A 301 2.52 -20.88 -10.79
C LEU A 301 3.33 -22.11 -10.35
N ALA A 302 2.81 -23.31 -10.58
CA ALA A 302 3.53 -24.54 -10.25
C ALA A 302 4.78 -24.70 -11.13
N LEU A 303 4.66 -24.39 -12.43
CA LEU A 303 5.78 -24.44 -13.36
C LEU A 303 6.85 -23.37 -13.05
N ASP A 304 6.45 -22.15 -12.68
CA ASP A 304 7.39 -21.12 -12.25
C ASP A 304 8.23 -21.58 -11.05
N ARG A 305 7.61 -22.28 -10.10
CA ARG A 305 8.33 -22.91 -8.98
C ARG A 305 9.33 -23.99 -9.43
N THR A 306 8.97 -24.77 -10.47
CA THR A 306 9.92 -25.76 -11.03
C THR A 306 11.11 -25.06 -11.68
N LEU A 307 10.89 -23.97 -12.35
CA LEU A 307 11.97 -23.18 -12.97
C LEU A 307 12.89 -22.52 -11.94
N SER A 308 12.46 -22.36 -10.69
CA SER A 308 13.26 -21.81 -9.58
C SER A 308 14.10 -22.89 -8.86
N ILE A 309 14.00 -24.17 -9.24
CA ILE A 309 14.74 -25.27 -8.61
C ILE A 309 16.25 -24.99 -8.53
N PRO A 310 16.96 -24.52 -9.57
CA PRO A 310 18.40 -24.24 -9.50
C PRO A 310 18.79 -23.28 -8.40
N GLU A 311 17.90 -22.36 -8.07
CA GLU A 311 18.15 -21.27 -7.14
C GLU A 311 18.09 -21.72 -5.67
N PHE A 312 17.26 -22.71 -5.35
CA PHE A 312 17.07 -23.16 -3.97
C PHE A 312 17.62 -24.57 -3.68
N VAL A 313 17.88 -25.41 -4.68
CA VAL A 313 18.24 -26.82 -4.50
C VAL A 313 19.43 -27.03 -3.56
N ASN A 314 20.42 -26.12 -3.60
CA ASN A 314 21.60 -26.20 -2.74
C ASN A 314 21.38 -25.60 -1.32
N ARG A 315 20.23 -24.97 -1.08
CA ARG A 315 19.90 -24.27 0.17
C ARG A 315 18.93 -25.04 1.06
N VAL A 316 18.25 -26.06 0.54
CA VAL A 316 17.25 -26.82 1.28
C VAL A 316 17.86 -28.03 1.97
N ALA A 317 17.27 -28.42 3.10
CA ALA A 317 17.76 -29.55 3.91
C ALA A 317 17.67 -30.89 3.16
N ASP A 318 16.58 -31.08 2.40
CA ASP A 318 16.32 -32.28 1.59
C ASP A 318 16.01 -31.85 0.15
N PRO A 319 17.06 -31.70 -0.69
CA PRO A 319 16.90 -31.21 -2.05
C PRO A 319 16.12 -32.16 -2.95
N GLU A 320 16.38 -33.48 -2.87
CA GLU A 320 15.72 -34.50 -3.70
C GLU A 320 14.21 -34.47 -3.49
N ARG A 321 13.77 -34.65 -2.25
CA ARG A 321 12.35 -34.65 -1.88
C ARG A 321 11.66 -33.33 -2.19
N THR A 322 12.39 -32.21 -2.08
CA THR A 322 11.85 -30.89 -2.40
C THR A 322 11.63 -30.72 -3.90
N VAL A 323 12.60 -31.10 -4.72
CA VAL A 323 12.49 -31.06 -6.18
C VAL A 323 11.39 -31.99 -6.67
N GLU A 324 11.34 -33.22 -6.15
CA GLU A 324 10.30 -34.18 -6.48
C GLU A 324 8.89 -33.62 -6.18
N ARG A 325 8.68 -33.07 -5.00
CA ARG A 325 7.39 -32.47 -4.60
C ARG A 325 6.98 -31.30 -5.49
N VAL A 326 7.93 -30.46 -5.90
CA VAL A 326 7.66 -29.33 -6.78
C VAL A 326 7.25 -29.82 -8.18
N LEU A 327 7.95 -30.84 -8.71
CA LEU A 327 7.61 -31.47 -9.99
C LEU A 327 6.25 -32.20 -9.95
N GLU A 328 5.96 -32.91 -8.86
CA GLU A 328 4.67 -33.59 -8.69
C GLU A 328 3.48 -32.63 -8.70
N ARG A 329 3.64 -31.47 -8.07
CA ARG A 329 2.60 -30.42 -8.14
C ARG A 329 2.39 -29.90 -9.56
N ALA A 330 3.48 -29.67 -10.30
CA ALA A 330 3.37 -29.25 -11.69
C ALA A 330 2.73 -30.35 -12.56
N LEU A 331 3.14 -31.61 -12.40
CA LEU A 331 2.55 -32.78 -13.08
C LEU A 331 1.05 -32.91 -12.77
N PHE A 332 0.67 -32.80 -11.51
CA PHE A 332 -0.75 -32.88 -11.11
C PHE A 332 -1.58 -31.79 -11.81
N ARG A 333 -1.11 -30.56 -11.88
CA ARG A 333 -1.80 -29.44 -12.53
C ARG A 333 -1.80 -29.58 -14.06
N ALA A 334 -0.69 -30.07 -14.64
CA ALA A 334 -0.58 -30.24 -16.10
C ALA A 334 -1.56 -31.27 -16.68
N ARG A 335 -1.94 -32.29 -15.91
CA ARG A 335 -2.84 -33.37 -16.39
C ARG A 335 -4.17 -32.86 -16.96
N SER A 336 -4.73 -31.81 -16.37
CA SER A 336 -6.03 -31.27 -16.78
C SER A 336 -5.92 -30.09 -17.75
N VAL A 337 -4.73 -29.47 -17.86
CA VAL A 337 -4.56 -28.20 -18.61
C VAL A 337 -3.68 -28.40 -19.84
N GLU A 338 -2.57 -29.16 -19.73
CA GLU A 338 -1.53 -29.29 -20.74
C GLU A 338 -1.00 -30.73 -20.80
N PRO A 339 -1.78 -31.70 -21.30
CA PRO A 339 -1.41 -33.12 -21.30
C PRO A 339 -0.07 -33.42 -21.97
N ASP A 340 0.27 -32.70 -23.02
CA ASP A 340 1.54 -32.87 -23.74
C ASP A 340 2.77 -32.59 -22.85
N LEU A 341 2.65 -31.61 -21.95
CA LEU A 341 3.71 -31.26 -21.00
C LEU A 341 3.91 -32.34 -19.94
N VAL A 342 2.89 -33.15 -19.65
CA VAL A 342 2.97 -34.24 -18.65
C VAL A 342 4.06 -35.23 -19.01
N SER A 343 4.12 -35.67 -20.28
CA SER A 343 5.12 -36.63 -20.75
C SER A 343 6.55 -36.11 -20.61
N GLU A 344 6.75 -34.81 -20.87
CA GLU A 344 8.05 -34.15 -20.75
C GLU A 344 8.49 -34.03 -19.27
N LEU A 345 7.59 -33.56 -18.41
CA LEU A 345 7.87 -33.46 -16.95
C LEU A 345 8.09 -34.84 -16.31
N GLN A 346 7.37 -35.90 -16.76
CA GLN A 346 7.60 -37.27 -16.29
C GLN A 346 9.00 -37.78 -16.66
N LYS A 347 9.44 -37.57 -17.91
CA LYS A 347 10.81 -37.91 -18.34
C LYS A 347 11.86 -37.19 -17.48
N MET A 348 11.63 -35.93 -17.21
CA MET A 348 12.54 -35.14 -16.36
C MET A 348 12.55 -35.62 -14.90
N LYS A 349 11.40 -35.99 -14.34
CA LYS A 349 11.31 -36.61 -13.02
C LYS A 349 12.05 -37.95 -12.96
N GLN A 350 11.91 -38.80 -13.98
CA GLN A 350 12.61 -40.09 -14.07
C GLN A 350 14.15 -39.96 -14.10
N GLN A 351 14.69 -38.88 -14.67
CA GLN A 351 16.12 -38.60 -14.63
C GLN A 351 16.64 -38.35 -13.20
N LEU A 352 15.82 -37.75 -12.34
CA LEU A 352 16.15 -37.48 -10.94
C LEU A 352 16.04 -38.73 -10.06
N SER A 353 15.06 -39.59 -10.30
CA SER A 353 14.73 -40.74 -9.45
C SER A 353 15.75 -41.88 -9.48
N LYS A 354 16.84 -41.75 -10.24
CA LYS A 354 17.95 -42.67 -10.22
C LYS A 354 18.90 -42.52 -9.02
N SER A 355 18.76 -41.44 -8.27
CA SER A 355 19.54 -41.16 -7.06
C SER A 355 18.84 -41.80 -5.85
N ARG A 356 19.53 -42.59 -5.05
CA ARG A 356 18.98 -43.30 -3.87
C ARG A 356 19.33 -42.63 -2.54
N THR A 357 20.26 -41.67 -2.56
CA THR A 357 20.72 -40.95 -1.37
C THR A 357 20.91 -39.47 -1.67
N LYS A 358 20.83 -38.63 -0.64
CA LYS A 358 21.12 -37.19 -0.74
C LYS A 358 22.47 -36.88 -1.39
N GLN A 359 23.50 -37.67 -1.06
CA GLN A 359 24.83 -37.49 -1.64
C GLN A 359 24.86 -37.80 -3.13
N GLN A 360 24.22 -38.91 -3.56
CA GLN A 360 24.07 -39.26 -4.96
C GLN A 360 23.31 -38.21 -5.75
N PHE A 361 22.22 -37.67 -5.17
CA PHE A 361 21.46 -36.58 -5.77
C PHE A 361 22.35 -35.33 -5.95
N GLN A 362 23.09 -34.91 -4.93
CA GLN A 362 23.97 -33.76 -4.99
C GLN A 362 25.06 -33.94 -6.03
N GLN A 363 25.63 -35.13 -6.13
CA GLN A 363 26.64 -35.43 -7.16
C GLN A 363 26.03 -35.40 -8.56
N TRP A 364 24.86 -36.00 -8.75
CA TRP A 364 24.13 -35.95 -10.01
C TRP A 364 23.81 -34.51 -10.39
N TRP A 365 23.34 -33.70 -9.45
CA TRP A 365 22.98 -32.31 -9.67
C TRP A 365 24.19 -31.45 -10.10
N ARG A 366 25.34 -31.66 -9.49
CA ARG A 366 26.57 -30.95 -9.88
C ARG A 366 26.94 -31.20 -11.34
N VAL A 367 26.73 -32.41 -11.85
CA VAL A 367 27.10 -32.80 -13.22
C VAL A 367 25.99 -32.46 -14.22
N ASN A 368 24.73 -32.71 -13.89
CA ASN A 368 23.62 -32.68 -14.85
C ASN A 368 22.67 -31.51 -14.61
N GLY A 369 22.68 -30.85 -13.44
CA GLY A 369 21.68 -29.90 -13.03
C GLY A 369 21.50 -28.71 -13.97
N THR A 370 22.60 -28.21 -14.55
CA THR A 370 22.55 -27.09 -15.52
C THR A 370 21.83 -27.50 -16.81
N ALA A 371 22.22 -28.67 -17.38
CA ALA A 371 21.61 -29.17 -18.62
C ALA A 371 20.12 -29.54 -18.39
N TRP A 372 19.83 -30.19 -17.28
CA TRP A 372 18.47 -30.55 -16.87
C TRP A 372 17.59 -29.29 -16.70
N SER A 373 18.07 -28.27 -16.00
CA SER A 373 17.36 -27.01 -15.80
C SER A 373 17.10 -26.27 -17.11
N LYS A 374 18.07 -26.28 -18.03
CA LYS A 374 17.91 -25.70 -19.36
C LYS A 374 16.85 -26.43 -20.17
N GLN A 375 16.82 -27.75 -20.14
CA GLN A 375 15.80 -28.57 -20.82
C GLN A 375 14.40 -28.27 -20.23
N LEU A 376 14.26 -28.24 -18.90
CA LEU A 376 12.99 -27.89 -18.24
C LEU A 376 12.51 -26.51 -18.68
N LYS A 377 13.41 -25.52 -18.66
CA LYS A 377 13.09 -24.16 -19.07
C LYS A 377 12.61 -24.10 -20.52
N GLN A 378 13.26 -24.80 -21.43
CA GLN A 378 12.87 -24.87 -22.83
C GLN A 378 11.48 -25.48 -23.03
N SER A 379 11.20 -26.61 -22.37
CA SER A 379 9.87 -27.25 -22.44
C SER A 379 8.78 -26.33 -21.91
N VAL A 380 9.00 -25.68 -20.76
CA VAL A 380 8.02 -24.79 -20.16
C VAL A 380 7.81 -23.52 -21.00
N GLN A 381 8.89 -22.94 -21.55
CA GLN A 381 8.78 -21.77 -22.41
C GLN A 381 8.05 -22.07 -23.71
N LEU A 382 8.34 -23.23 -24.34
CA LEU A 382 7.70 -23.63 -25.59
C LEU A 382 6.18 -23.84 -25.41
N ARG A 383 5.79 -24.48 -24.32
CA ARG A 383 4.37 -24.87 -24.07
C ARG A 383 3.55 -23.79 -23.40
N ARG A 384 4.13 -23.06 -22.47
CA ARG A 384 3.39 -22.13 -21.62
C ARG A 384 3.86 -20.68 -21.71
N ASP A 385 4.90 -20.37 -22.46
CA ASP A 385 5.46 -19.01 -22.61
C ASP A 385 5.70 -18.29 -21.26
N ILE A 386 6.19 -19.02 -20.25
CA ILE A 386 6.62 -18.47 -18.95
C ILE A 386 8.08 -18.75 -18.69
N GLY A 387 8.67 -18.09 -17.70
CA GLY A 387 10.10 -18.25 -17.38
C GLY A 387 11.03 -17.60 -18.41
N ARG A 388 10.54 -16.57 -19.13
CA ARG A 388 11.37 -15.77 -20.02
C ARG A 388 12.48 -15.07 -19.23
N ASP A 389 13.65 -14.99 -19.84
CA ASP A 389 14.82 -14.31 -19.30
C ASP A 389 14.84 -12.86 -19.80
N TRP A 390 14.22 -11.98 -19.01
CA TRP A 390 14.15 -10.56 -19.33
C TRP A 390 15.49 -9.91 -19.01
N GLN A 391 16.27 -9.60 -20.05
CA GLN A 391 17.59 -8.97 -19.92
C GLN A 391 17.46 -7.47 -19.70
N PHE A 392 16.77 -7.07 -18.61
CA PHE A 392 16.57 -5.66 -18.26
C PHE A 392 17.81 -5.06 -17.59
N THR A 393 18.15 -3.84 -17.98
CA THR A 393 19.13 -3.00 -17.30
C THR A 393 18.67 -2.65 -15.88
N GLN A 394 19.55 -2.18 -15.03
CA GLN A 394 19.17 -1.72 -13.67
C GLN A 394 18.17 -0.57 -13.71
N GLN A 395 18.30 0.34 -14.67
CA GLN A 395 17.35 1.44 -14.87
C GLN A 395 15.96 0.92 -15.24
N GLN A 396 15.87 -0.02 -16.18
CA GLN A 396 14.60 -0.65 -16.57
C GLN A 396 13.95 -1.41 -15.41
N LYS A 397 14.77 -2.14 -14.61
CA LYS A 397 14.27 -2.81 -13.39
C LYS A 397 13.72 -1.81 -12.38
N GLN A 398 14.40 -0.68 -12.19
CA GLN A 398 13.92 0.38 -11.30
C GLN A 398 12.59 0.97 -11.78
N LEU A 399 12.45 1.24 -13.09
CA LEU A 399 11.21 1.73 -13.69
C LEU A 399 10.07 0.71 -13.53
N LEU A 400 10.32 -0.59 -13.76
CA LEU A 400 9.32 -1.63 -13.53
C LEU A 400 8.85 -1.67 -12.07
N LYS A 401 9.77 -1.51 -11.13
CA LYS A 401 9.41 -1.45 -9.71
C LYS A 401 8.57 -0.21 -9.39
N GLN A 402 8.97 0.96 -9.88
CA GLN A 402 8.20 2.20 -9.70
C GLN A 402 6.79 2.08 -10.30
N TYR A 403 6.70 1.55 -11.52
CA TYR A 403 5.43 1.28 -12.18
C TYR A 403 4.55 0.32 -11.37
N TYR A 404 5.14 -0.74 -10.83
CA TYR A 404 4.45 -1.68 -9.97
C TYR A 404 3.90 -1.03 -8.70
N ASP A 405 4.77 -0.34 -7.95
CA ASP A 405 4.40 0.31 -6.68
C ASP A 405 3.31 1.38 -6.90
N ALA A 406 3.39 2.11 -8.02
CA ALA A 406 2.40 3.11 -8.40
C ALA A 406 1.05 2.48 -8.78
N ASN A 407 1.03 1.36 -9.51
CA ASN A 407 -0.22 0.62 -9.79
C ASN A 407 -0.84 0.02 -8.53
N VAL A 408 -0.04 -0.48 -7.59
CA VAL A 408 -0.55 -0.93 -6.29
C VAL A 408 -1.23 0.23 -5.57
N LEU A 409 -0.59 1.41 -5.53
CA LEU A 409 -1.16 2.60 -4.90
C LEU A 409 -2.45 3.07 -5.60
N LEU A 410 -2.49 3.05 -6.93
CA LEU A 410 -3.70 3.38 -7.69
C LEU A 410 -4.88 2.48 -7.32
N ILE A 411 -4.66 1.16 -7.24
CA ILE A 411 -5.73 0.22 -6.88
C ILE A 411 -6.12 0.34 -5.41
N GLU A 412 -5.18 0.57 -4.51
CA GLU A 412 -5.49 0.85 -3.10
C GLU A 412 -6.31 2.14 -2.97
N SER A 413 -5.97 3.20 -3.71
CA SER A 413 -6.72 4.46 -3.77
C SER A 413 -8.12 4.27 -4.34
N LEU A 414 -8.25 3.50 -5.44
CA LEU A 414 -9.53 3.17 -6.06
C LEU A 414 -10.47 2.41 -5.10
N LYS A 415 -9.92 1.56 -4.24
CA LYS A 415 -10.66 0.80 -3.23
C LYS A 415 -11.03 1.63 -2.00
N ALA A 416 -10.15 2.53 -1.59
CA ALA A 416 -10.38 3.41 -0.44
C ALA A 416 -11.45 4.47 -0.73
N SER A 417 -11.58 4.91 -2.00
CA SER A 417 -12.55 5.94 -2.38
C SER A 417 -13.98 5.42 -2.41
N PHE A 418 -14.86 6.10 -1.68
CA PHE A 418 -16.32 5.92 -1.75
C PHE A 418 -16.97 6.73 -2.87
N HIS A 419 -16.29 7.76 -3.37
CA HIS A 419 -16.81 8.74 -4.33
C HIS A 419 -16.09 8.68 -5.67
N VAL A 420 -16.15 7.51 -6.31
CA VAL A 420 -15.65 7.27 -7.67
C VAL A 420 -16.77 6.72 -8.56
N SER A 421 -16.89 7.27 -9.77
CA SER A 421 -17.88 6.80 -10.74
C SER A 421 -17.60 5.36 -11.19
N CYS A 422 -18.65 4.62 -11.54
CA CYS A 422 -18.50 3.27 -12.10
C CYS A 422 -17.67 3.29 -13.39
N GLU A 423 -17.88 4.30 -14.23
CA GLU A 423 -17.15 4.47 -15.49
C GLU A 423 -15.64 4.59 -15.28
N VAL A 424 -15.19 5.45 -14.36
CA VAL A 424 -13.77 5.61 -14.06
C VAL A 424 -13.19 4.35 -13.43
N ARG A 425 -13.93 3.69 -12.54
CA ARG A 425 -13.52 2.41 -11.96
C ARG A 425 -13.31 1.34 -13.03
N GLU A 426 -14.27 1.16 -13.90
CA GLU A 426 -14.20 0.19 -15.00
C GLU A 426 -13.07 0.52 -15.98
N LYS A 427 -12.91 1.80 -16.33
CA LYS A 427 -11.84 2.25 -17.21
C LYS A 427 -10.46 1.93 -16.64
N ILE A 428 -10.22 2.24 -15.35
CA ILE A 428 -8.95 1.94 -14.68
C ILE A 428 -8.72 0.44 -14.60
N GLU A 429 -9.71 -0.36 -14.17
CA GLU A 429 -9.59 -1.82 -14.11
C GLU A 429 -9.35 -2.43 -15.51
N HIS A 430 -10.06 -1.95 -16.53
CA HIS A 430 -9.90 -2.46 -17.89
C HIS A 430 -8.51 -2.16 -18.48
N THR A 431 -8.00 -0.95 -18.28
CA THR A 431 -6.73 -0.49 -18.86
C THR A 431 -5.50 -0.78 -18.01
N LEU A 432 -5.68 -1.35 -16.81
CA LEU A 432 -4.58 -1.64 -15.88
C LEU A 432 -3.55 -2.59 -16.51
N LEU A 433 -2.27 -2.20 -16.47
CA LEU A 433 -1.14 -2.95 -17.03
C LEU A 433 -1.20 -3.18 -18.55
N LEU A 434 -1.99 -2.39 -19.26
CA LEU A 434 -1.94 -2.36 -20.72
C LEU A 434 -0.89 -1.35 -21.21
N PRO A 435 -0.20 -1.62 -22.33
CA PRO A 435 0.62 -0.60 -22.98
C PRO A 435 -0.25 0.58 -23.45
N ALA A 436 0.28 1.81 -23.32
CA ALA A 436 -0.46 3.04 -23.64
C ALA A 436 -1.09 3.07 -25.05
N ASN A 437 -0.49 2.39 -26.02
CA ASN A 437 -0.98 2.34 -27.41
C ASN A 437 -2.17 1.36 -27.64
N HIS A 438 -2.56 0.57 -26.64
CA HIS A 438 -3.74 -0.33 -26.70
C HIS A 438 -4.98 0.26 -26.00
N ILE A 439 -4.93 1.53 -25.60
CA ILE A 439 -6.03 2.22 -24.90
C ILE A 439 -6.96 2.95 -25.93
N GLN A 440 -6.63 2.92 -27.23
CA GLN A 440 -7.36 3.64 -28.27
C GLN A 440 -8.38 2.78 -29.09
N ASP A 441 -8.48 1.49 -28.77
CA ASP A 441 -9.52 0.59 -29.32
C ASP A 441 -10.43 0.14 -28.15
#